data_285633a80b0d9942485dfe59059d1d13
#
_entry.id   285633a80b0d9942485dfe59059d1d13
#
_cell.length_a   1.000
_cell.length_b   1.000
_cell.length_c   1.000
_cell.angle_alpha   90.00
_cell.angle_beta   90.00
_cell.angle_gamma   90.00
#
_symmetry.space_group_name_H-M   'P 1'
#
loop_
_entity.id
_entity.type
_entity.pdbx_description
1 polymer ?
#
loop_
_entity_poly.entity_id
_entity_poly.type
_entity_poly.pdbx_seq_one_letter_code
_entity_poly.pdbx_strand_id
1 'polypeptide(L)'
;MKKNLTRYAIIFAIVCVVLVIDLTFKHFFCFEESKTIVPYIFNFQTNNGNSGAAFGILSGKKWVLIFMTVVFIAVFVAYDCWQKPQSKFYLVGFSFVLGGAIGNFVDRIRFGYVRDFINFTFWKSFPTFNMADAFLCVGVAIMCIYLIFFSNKEKGK
;
A
#
# COMPACT_ATOMS: atom_id res chain seq x y z
N MET A 1 13.62 4.34 26.17
CA MET A 1 12.24 4.83 25.93
C MET A 1 12.17 5.88 24.83
N LYS A 2 12.87 7.01 24.90
CA LYS A 2 12.80 8.09 23.89
C LYS A 2 13.01 7.64 22.44
N LYS A 3 14.00 6.79 22.15
CA LYS A 3 14.33 6.30 20.80
C LYS A 3 13.16 5.52 20.15
N ASN A 4 12.48 4.68 20.92
CA ASN A 4 11.32 3.93 20.41
C ASN A 4 10.11 4.86 20.16
N LEU A 5 9.90 5.86 21.00
CA LEU A 5 8.82 6.84 20.80
C LEU A 5 9.03 7.62 19.50
N THR A 6 10.24 8.11 19.24
CA THR A 6 10.59 8.79 17.97
C THR A 6 10.38 7.87 16.77
N ARG A 7 10.76 6.60 16.87
CA ARG A 7 10.55 5.60 15.83
C ARG A 7 9.07 5.44 15.48
N TYR A 8 8.21 5.22 16.46
CA TYR A 8 6.77 5.07 16.22
C TYR A 8 6.12 6.36 15.73
N ALA A 9 6.60 7.52 16.17
CA ALA A 9 6.13 8.81 15.64
C ALA A 9 6.47 8.98 14.14
N ILE A 10 7.65 8.54 13.70
CA ILE A 10 8.05 8.56 12.29
C ILE A 10 7.16 7.61 11.47
N ILE A 11 6.97 6.36 11.94
CA ILE A 11 6.10 5.40 11.27
C ILE A 11 4.69 5.98 11.12
N PHE A 12 4.13 6.49 12.20
CA PHE A 12 2.79 7.09 12.21
C PHE A 12 2.68 8.25 11.22
N ALA A 13 3.64 9.17 11.23
CA ALA A 13 3.66 10.33 10.33
C ALA A 13 3.69 9.89 8.85
N ILE A 14 4.56 8.92 8.50
CA ILE A 14 4.65 8.42 7.13
C ILE A 14 3.36 7.70 6.72
N VAL A 15 2.79 6.85 7.58
CA VAL A 15 1.50 6.18 7.33
C VAL A 15 0.39 7.20 7.09
N CYS A 16 0.32 8.26 7.90
CA CYS A 16 -0.67 9.34 7.70
C CYS A 16 -0.48 10.01 6.33
N VAL A 17 0.75 10.33 5.93
CA VAL A 17 1.05 10.92 4.61
C VAL A 17 0.62 9.99 3.48
N VAL A 18 0.94 8.70 3.56
CA VAL A 18 0.52 7.70 2.57
C VAL A 18 -1.00 7.64 2.45
N LEU A 19 -1.71 7.60 3.58
CA LEU A 19 -3.17 7.58 3.59
C LEU A 19 -3.79 8.86 3.02
N VAL A 20 -3.25 10.03 3.38
CA VAL A 20 -3.72 11.30 2.83
C VAL A 20 -3.54 11.33 1.32
N ILE A 21 -2.38 10.92 0.80
CA ILE A 21 -2.14 10.86 -0.64
C ILE A 21 -3.12 9.88 -1.29
N ASP A 22 -3.21 8.65 -0.81
CA ASP A 22 -4.06 7.61 -1.41
C ASP A 22 -5.54 8.03 -1.44
N LEU A 23 -6.08 8.46 -0.29
CA LEU A 23 -7.49 8.84 -0.19
C LEU A 23 -7.82 10.09 -1.00
N THR A 24 -6.90 11.06 -1.06
CA THR A 24 -7.05 12.27 -1.86
C THR A 24 -7.06 11.94 -3.34
N PHE A 25 -6.11 11.13 -3.81
CA PHE A 25 -6.07 10.72 -5.21
C PHE A 25 -7.29 9.87 -5.58
N LYS A 26 -7.72 8.95 -4.74
CA LYS A 26 -8.97 8.19 -4.94
C LYS A 26 -10.22 9.09 -4.98
N HIS A 27 -10.22 10.19 -4.22
CA HIS A 27 -11.34 11.14 -4.25
C HIS A 27 -11.38 11.94 -5.55
N PHE A 28 -10.22 12.45 -6.00
CA PHE A 28 -10.17 13.35 -7.14
C PHE A 28 -10.05 12.65 -8.51
N PHE A 29 -9.55 11.44 -8.57
CA PHE A 29 -9.23 10.76 -9.83
C PHE A 29 -10.03 9.49 -10.11
N CYS A 30 -10.94 9.08 -9.23
CA CYS A 30 -11.96 8.09 -9.53
C CYS A 30 -13.15 8.77 -10.23
N PHE A 31 -13.05 8.97 -11.55
CA PHE A 31 -14.10 9.56 -12.36
C PHE A 31 -15.05 8.49 -12.90
N GLU A 32 -16.30 8.90 -13.26
CA GLU A 32 -17.25 8.01 -13.94
C GLU A 32 -16.81 7.72 -15.38
N GLU A 33 -16.09 8.63 -16.03
CA GLU A 33 -15.55 8.49 -17.37
C GLU A 33 -14.02 8.46 -17.37
N SER A 34 -13.42 7.67 -18.28
CA SER A 34 -11.97 7.62 -18.41
C SER A 34 -11.42 8.94 -18.96
N LYS A 35 -10.35 9.44 -18.34
CA LYS A 35 -9.63 10.64 -18.80
C LYS A 35 -8.20 10.29 -19.17
N THR A 36 -7.84 10.55 -20.42
CA THR A 36 -6.46 10.42 -20.87
C THR A 36 -5.62 11.54 -20.26
N ILE A 37 -4.60 11.19 -19.51
CA ILE A 37 -3.68 12.15 -18.87
C ILE A 37 -2.42 12.31 -19.72
N VAL A 38 -1.80 11.19 -20.12
CA VAL A 38 -0.68 11.19 -21.05
C VAL A 38 -1.01 10.24 -22.19
N PRO A 39 -1.18 10.76 -23.42
CA PRO A 39 -1.50 9.93 -24.58
C PRO A 39 -0.52 8.76 -24.69
N TYR A 40 -1.03 7.59 -24.98
CA TYR A 40 -0.30 6.32 -25.18
C TYR A 40 0.43 5.78 -23.94
N ILE A 41 0.48 6.50 -22.79
CA ILE A 41 1.18 6.07 -21.59
C ILE A 41 0.20 5.67 -20.49
N PHE A 42 -0.60 6.59 -19.98
CA PHE A 42 -1.61 6.26 -18.98
C PHE A 42 -2.86 7.15 -19.03
N ASN A 43 -3.95 6.58 -18.58
CA ASN A 43 -5.19 7.27 -18.35
C ASN A 43 -5.69 7.02 -16.91
N PHE A 44 -6.55 7.92 -16.46
CA PHE A 44 -7.37 7.63 -15.29
C PHE A 44 -8.68 7.00 -15.79
N GLN A 45 -8.91 5.78 -15.35
CA GLN A 45 -10.08 5.02 -15.73
C GLN A 45 -10.83 4.61 -14.48
N THR A 46 -12.11 4.90 -14.43
CA THR A 46 -12.95 4.29 -13.41
C THR A 46 -13.08 2.82 -13.73
N ASN A 47 -12.54 1.99 -12.87
CA ASN A 47 -12.94 0.60 -12.84
C ASN A 47 -14.22 0.51 -12.01
N ASN A 48 -15.15 -0.38 -12.38
CA ASN A 48 -16.38 -0.68 -11.64
C ASN A 48 -16.12 -1.26 -10.22
N GLY A 49 -14.99 -0.88 -9.62
CA GLY A 49 -14.47 -1.35 -8.35
C GLY A 49 -13.76 -2.70 -8.45
N ASN A 50 -12.52 -2.75 -7.95
CA ASN A 50 -11.80 -4.02 -7.82
C ASN A 50 -12.33 -4.78 -6.60
N SER A 51 -13.26 -5.71 -6.82
CA SER A 51 -13.83 -6.55 -5.75
C SER A 51 -12.93 -7.71 -5.33
N GLY A 52 -11.77 -7.89 -6.00
CA GLY A 52 -10.78 -8.94 -5.72
C GLY A 52 -9.48 -8.44 -5.11
N ALA A 53 -8.48 -9.31 -5.15
CA ALA A 53 -7.07 -8.98 -4.99
C ALA A 53 -6.44 -8.73 -6.37
N ALA A 54 -5.09 -8.71 -6.44
CA ALA A 54 -4.39 -8.56 -7.71
C ALA A 54 -4.91 -9.58 -8.75
N PHE A 55 -5.07 -9.13 -9.99
CA PHE A 55 -5.60 -9.93 -11.12
C PHE A 55 -7.01 -10.52 -10.88
N GLY A 56 -7.84 -9.90 -10.01
CA GLY A 56 -9.21 -10.35 -9.75
C GLY A 56 -9.33 -11.61 -8.88
N ILE A 57 -8.25 -12.08 -8.29
CA ILE A 57 -8.26 -13.23 -7.37
C ILE A 57 -9.21 -12.94 -6.21
N LEU A 58 -10.05 -13.91 -5.82
CA LEU A 58 -11.07 -13.79 -4.78
C LEU A 58 -12.12 -12.68 -5.05
N SER A 59 -12.40 -12.37 -6.32
CA SER A 59 -13.46 -11.41 -6.67
C SER A 59 -14.79 -11.80 -6.02
N GLY A 60 -15.50 -10.81 -5.45
CA GLY A 60 -16.74 -11.01 -4.72
C GLY A 60 -16.60 -11.56 -3.29
N LYS A 61 -15.39 -11.95 -2.87
CA LYS A 61 -15.15 -12.49 -1.50
C LYS A 61 -14.63 -11.41 -0.54
N LYS A 62 -15.35 -10.29 -0.43
CA LYS A 62 -15.00 -9.13 0.40
C LYS A 62 -14.50 -9.50 1.79
N TRP A 63 -15.25 -10.32 2.52
CA TRP A 63 -14.94 -10.66 3.90
C TRP A 63 -13.66 -11.48 4.06
N VAL A 64 -13.34 -12.34 3.07
CA VAL A 64 -12.08 -13.08 3.03
C VAL A 64 -10.91 -12.13 2.85
N LEU A 65 -11.03 -11.17 1.92
CA LEU A 65 -9.99 -10.16 1.67
C LEU A 65 -9.78 -9.24 2.88
N ILE A 66 -10.85 -8.82 3.55
CA ILE A 66 -10.77 -8.04 4.79
C ILE A 66 -10.04 -8.83 5.87
N PHE A 67 -10.45 -10.09 6.11
CA PHE A 67 -9.82 -10.95 7.10
C PHE A 67 -8.32 -11.15 6.82
N MET A 68 -7.96 -11.47 5.58
CA MET A 68 -6.56 -11.62 5.18
C MET A 68 -5.75 -10.34 5.39
N THR A 69 -6.32 -9.17 5.08
CA THR A 69 -5.65 -7.88 5.31
C THR A 69 -5.44 -7.61 6.80
N VAL A 70 -6.44 -7.91 7.65
CA VAL A 70 -6.30 -7.75 9.12
C VAL A 70 -5.21 -8.67 9.66
N VAL A 71 -5.21 -9.95 9.25
CA VAL A 71 -4.18 -10.91 9.67
C VAL A 71 -2.79 -10.44 9.21
N PHE A 72 -2.67 -10.00 7.95
CA PHE A 72 -1.41 -9.46 7.43
C PHE A 72 -0.92 -8.28 8.26
N ILE A 73 -1.77 -7.28 8.50
CA ILE A 73 -1.40 -6.10 9.30
C ILE A 73 -1.01 -6.51 10.72
N ALA A 74 -1.76 -7.40 11.37
CA ALA A 74 -1.48 -7.85 12.72
C ALA A 74 -0.11 -8.55 12.82
N VAL A 75 0.18 -9.49 11.92
CA VAL A 75 1.47 -10.20 11.87
C VAL A 75 2.61 -9.24 11.57
N PHE A 76 2.40 -8.32 10.62
CA PHE A 76 3.41 -7.36 10.19
C PHE A 76 3.78 -6.37 11.31
N VAL A 77 2.78 -5.86 12.03
CA VAL A 77 2.99 -5.00 13.20
C VAL A 77 3.60 -5.78 14.37
N ALA A 78 3.15 -7.02 14.63
CA ALA A 78 3.73 -7.86 15.67
C ALA A 78 5.23 -8.12 15.43
N TYR A 79 5.60 -8.42 14.18
CA TYR A 79 7.01 -8.57 13.79
C TYR A 79 7.81 -7.28 14.04
N ASP A 80 7.27 -6.13 13.67
CA ASP A 80 7.90 -4.82 13.92
C ASP A 80 8.09 -4.53 15.42
N CYS A 81 7.07 -4.84 16.22
CA CYS A 81 7.12 -4.68 17.68
C CYS A 81 8.13 -5.61 18.35
N TRP A 82 8.35 -6.79 17.77
CA TRP A 82 9.31 -7.77 18.27
C TRP A 82 10.75 -7.39 17.91
N GLN A 83 11.03 -7.15 16.63
CA GLN A 83 12.37 -6.90 16.11
C GLN A 83 12.86 -5.46 16.34
N LYS A 84 11.98 -4.48 16.29
CA LYS A 84 12.25 -3.05 16.45
C LYS A 84 13.43 -2.52 15.63
N PRO A 85 13.55 -2.81 14.34
CA PRO A 85 14.66 -2.34 13.52
C PRO A 85 14.72 -0.80 13.52
N GLN A 86 15.93 -0.24 13.55
CA GLN A 86 16.16 1.21 13.64
C GLN A 86 16.61 1.82 12.31
N SER A 87 16.82 1.00 11.29
CA SER A 87 17.20 1.46 9.95
C SER A 87 16.15 2.37 9.33
N LYS A 88 16.58 3.48 8.76
CA LYS A 88 15.68 4.39 8.03
C LYS A 88 15.01 3.70 6.85
N PHE A 89 15.74 2.83 6.14
CA PHE A 89 15.18 2.02 5.05
C PHE A 89 14.04 1.12 5.54
N TYR A 90 14.23 0.46 6.68
CA TYR A 90 13.17 -0.33 7.27
C TYR A 90 11.95 0.52 7.63
N LEU A 91 12.15 1.64 8.32
CA LEU A 91 11.05 2.49 8.78
C LEU A 91 10.21 3.01 7.60
N VAL A 92 10.85 3.47 6.53
CA VAL A 92 10.17 3.95 5.33
C VAL A 92 9.44 2.80 4.63
N GLY A 93 10.12 1.69 4.35
CA GLY A 93 9.53 0.53 3.68
C GLY A 93 8.35 -0.05 4.46
N PHE A 94 8.51 -0.24 5.78
CA PHE A 94 7.46 -0.70 6.68
C PHE A 94 6.25 0.23 6.66
N SER A 95 6.48 1.53 6.76
CA SER A 95 5.39 2.53 6.78
C SER A 95 4.64 2.59 5.44
N PHE A 96 5.33 2.43 4.32
CA PHE A 96 4.73 2.39 2.99
C PHE A 96 3.84 1.16 2.83
N VAL A 97 4.33 -0.02 3.21
CA VAL A 97 3.54 -1.26 3.17
C VAL A 97 2.33 -1.16 4.09
N LEU A 98 2.52 -0.68 5.32
CA LEU A 98 1.43 -0.56 6.29
C LEU A 98 0.38 0.46 5.82
N GLY A 99 0.81 1.65 5.36
CA GLY A 99 -0.09 2.68 4.87
C GLY A 99 -0.89 2.25 3.64
N GLY A 100 -0.24 1.60 2.67
CA GLY A 100 -0.92 1.06 1.49
C GLY A 100 -1.92 -0.04 1.84
N ALA A 101 -1.55 -0.96 2.74
CA ALA A 101 -2.48 -1.99 3.21
C ALA A 101 -3.71 -1.39 3.90
N ILE A 102 -3.53 -0.37 4.75
CA ILE A 102 -4.62 0.33 5.43
C ILE A 102 -5.48 1.10 4.41
N GLY A 103 -4.90 1.77 3.41
CA GLY A 103 -5.64 2.51 2.38
C GLY A 103 -6.61 1.61 1.61
N ASN A 104 -6.14 0.45 1.16
CA ASN A 104 -7.00 -0.53 0.49
C ASN A 104 -7.98 -1.24 1.44
N PHE A 105 -7.63 -1.38 2.70
CA PHE A 105 -8.53 -1.89 3.73
C PHE A 105 -9.71 -0.93 3.98
N VAL A 106 -9.45 0.36 4.10
CA VAL A 106 -10.48 1.41 4.27
C VAL A 106 -11.49 1.37 3.12
N ASP A 107 -11.03 1.26 1.88
CA ASP A 107 -11.92 1.14 0.73
C ASP A 107 -12.82 -0.10 0.81
N ARG A 108 -12.25 -1.27 1.13
CA ARG A 108 -13.01 -2.50 1.26
C ARG A 108 -14.09 -2.44 2.36
N ILE A 109 -13.78 -1.80 3.48
CA ILE A 109 -14.79 -1.60 4.55
C ILE A 109 -15.91 -0.68 4.07
N ARG A 110 -15.56 0.48 3.49
CA ARG A 110 -16.53 1.53 3.13
C ARG A 110 -17.36 1.16 1.92
N PHE A 111 -16.72 0.69 0.85
CA PHE A 111 -17.35 0.51 -0.45
C PHE A 111 -17.57 -0.97 -0.83
N GLY A 112 -16.87 -1.89 -0.19
CA GLY A 112 -16.89 -3.31 -0.54
C GLY A 112 -15.91 -3.71 -1.63
N TYR A 113 -15.21 -2.74 -2.22
CA TYR A 113 -14.22 -2.90 -3.27
C TYR A 113 -13.11 -1.87 -3.10
N VAL A 114 -12.03 -1.99 -3.88
CA VAL A 114 -10.94 -1.01 -3.93
C VAL A 114 -11.12 -0.11 -5.15
N ARG A 115 -10.94 1.18 -4.97
CA ARG A 115 -11.00 2.17 -6.04
C ARG A 115 -9.64 2.24 -6.73
N ASP A 116 -9.57 1.62 -7.91
CA ASP A 116 -8.40 1.62 -8.77
C ASP A 116 -8.66 2.57 -9.95
N PHE A 117 -7.70 3.45 -10.26
CA PHE A 117 -7.91 4.52 -11.24
C PHE A 117 -6.72 4.73 -12.18
N ILE A 118 -5.54 4.16 -11.91
CA ILE A 118 -4.35 4.30 -12.76
C ILE A 118 -4.31 3.11 -13.72
N ASN A 119 -4.34 3.38 -15.02
CA ASN A 119 -4.28 2.37 -16.06
C ASN A 119 -3.19 2.70 -17.08
N PHE A 120 -2.32 1.72 -17.38
CA PHE A 120 -1.32 1.85 -18.42
C PHE A 120 -1.91 1.52 -19.80
N THR A 121 -1.98 2.50 -20.70
CA THR A 121 -2.56 2.32 -22.05
C THR A 121 -1.69 1.46 -22.96
N PHE A 122 -0.37 1.50 -22.76
CA PHE A 122 0.60 0.72 -23.54
C PHE A 122 0.68 -0.75 -23.12
N TRP A 123 0.21 -1.07 -21.89
CA TRP A 123 0.26 -2.43 -21.34
C TRP A 123 -1.12 -2.90 -20.91
N LYS A 124 -1.93 -3.28 -21.88
CA LYS A 124 -3.35 -3.66 -21.68
C LYS A 124 -3.59 -4.82 -20.70
N SER A 125 -2.61 -5.69 -20.53
CA SER A 125 -2.71 -6.83 -19.60
C SER A 125 -2.35 -6.45 -18.16
N PHE A 126 -1.82 -5.23 -17.92
CA PHE A 126 -1.53 -4.78 -16.58
C PHE A 126 -2.82 -4.30 -15.90
N PRO A 127 -3.13 -4.78 -14.67
CA PRO A 127 -4.34 -4.38 -14.00
C PRO A 127 -4.32 -2.91 -13.62
N THR A 128 -5.49 -2.29 -13.57
CA THR A 128 -5.66 -0.95 -13.00
C THR A 128 -5.30 -0.99 -11.52
N PHE A 129 -4.66 0.04 -11.01
CA PHE A 129 -4.17 0.14 -9.64
C PHE A 129 -4.37 1.54 -9.06
N ASN A 130 -3.97 1.75 -7.81
CA ASN A 130 -4.09 3.02 -7.09
C ASN A 130 -2.79 3.40 -6.36
N MET A 131 -2.81 4.52 -5.63
CA MET A 131 -1.63 4.99 -4.90
C MET A 131 -1.24 4.06 -3.75
N ALA A 132 -2.21 3.42 -3.07
CA ALA A 132 -1.91 2.45 -2.01
C ALA A 132 -1.13 1.25 -2.56
N ASP A 133 -1.48 0.75 -3.76
CA ASP A 133 -0.75 -0.34 -4.43
C ASP A 133 0.67 0.09 -4.82
N ALA A 134 0.83 1.32 -5.32
CA ALA A 134 2.14 1.88 -5.62
C ALA A 134 3.02 1.96 -4.36
N PHE A 135 2.48 2.46 -3.25
CA PHE A 135 3.19 2.49 -1.97
C PHE A 135 3.52 1.08 -1.44
N LEU A 136 2.60 0.12 -1.57
CA LEU A 136 2.85 -1.29 -1.24
C LEU A 136 4.05 -1.83 -2.03
N CYS A 137 4.06 -1.68 -3.35
CA CYS A 137 5.14 -2.18 -4.21
C CYS A 137 6.49 -1.52 -3.88
N VAL A 138 6.52 -0.19 -3.75
CA VAL A 138 7.74 0.55 -3.40
C VAL A 138 8.20 0.17 -1.99
N GLY A 139 7.29 0.05 -1.04
CA GLY A 139 7.58 -0.35 0.32
C GLY A 139 8.21 -1.75 0.40
N VAL A 140 7.66 -2.72 -0.33
CA VAL A 140 8.21 -4.08 -0.42
C VAL A 140 9.61 -4.03 -1.04
N ALA A 141 9.83 -3.28 -2.13
CA ALA A 141 11.15 -3.14 -2.73
C ALA A 141 12.18 -2.57 -1.75
N ILE A 142 11.83 -1.52 -0.99
CA ILE A 142 12.69 -0.94 0.05
C ILE A 142 12.96 -1.96 1.17
N MET A 143 11.97 -2.74 1.59
CA MET A 143 12.13 -3.79 2.59
C MET A 143 13.08 -4.90 2.11
N CYS A 144 12.99 -5.30 0.84
CA CYS A 144 13.93 -6.26 0.24
C CYS A 144 15.36 -5.71 0.25
N ILE A 145 15.56 -4.45 -0.14
CA ILE A 145 16.88 -3.78 -0.08
C ILE A 145 17.41 -3.77 1.36
N TYR A 146 16.55 -3.44 2.33
CA TYR A 146 16.93 -3.49 3.73
C TYR A 146 17.38 -4.89 4.17
N LEU A 147 16.62 -5.92 3.84
CA LEU A 147 16.93 -7.30 4.23
C LEU A 147 18.25 -7.79 3.64
N ILE A 148 18.52 -7.46 2.38
CA ILE A 148 19.74 -7.90 1.67
C ILE A 148 20.99 -7.17 2.20
N PHE A 149 20.92 -5.85 2.39
CA PHE A 149 22.13 -5.05 2.58
C PHE A 149 22.33 -4.54 4.02
N PHE A 150 21.27 -4.44 4.84
CA PHE A 150 21.33 -3.77 6.14
C PHE A 150 20.95 -4.62 7.34
N SER A 151 20.17 -5.69 7.15
CA SER A 151 19.66 -6.52 8.26
C SER A 151 20.78 -7.12 9.11
N ASN A 152 21.83 -7.67 8.50
CA ASN A 152 22.96 -8.30 9.23
C ASN A 152 23.81 -7.27 9.97
N LYS A 153 23.90 -6.04 9.50
CA LYS A 153 24.66 -4.96 10.16
C LYS A 153 23.98 -4.45 11.44
N GLU A 154 22.67 -4.61 11.58
CA GLU A 154 21.95 -4.24 12.80
C GLU A 154 22.03 -5.34 13.89
N LYS A 155 22.09 -6.61 13.50
CA LYS A 155 22.20 -7.74 14.44
C LYS A 155 23.58 -7.88 15.09
N GLY A 156 24.60 -7.27 14.50
CA GLY A 156 25.99 -7.29 15.01
C GLY A 156 26.34 -6.08 15.90
N LYS A 157 25.39 -5.24 16.27
CA LYS A 157 25.53 -4.13 17.20
C LYS A 157 24.70 -4.36 18.45
#